data_2466eeb9c8eb8ffd143ba47d973e05af
#
_entry.id   2466eeb9c8eb8ffd143ba47d973e05af
#
_cell.length_a   1.000
_cell.length_b   1.000
_cell.length_c   1.000
_cell.angle_alpha   90.00
_cell.angle_beta   90.00
_cell.angle_gamma   90.00
#
_symmetry.space_group_name_H-M   'P 1'
#
loop_
_entity.id
_entity.type
_entity.pdbx_description
1 polymer ?
#
loop_
_entity_poly.entity_id
_entity_poly.type
_entity_poly.pdbx_seq_one_letter_code
_entity_poly.pdbx_strand_id
1 'polypeptide(L)'
;MEDALDYLTDYASKHHIRIMWASLSPITPPGSNFEYRSVVMNSNWHNPKEFIFQLAHEISHVIHGDKGDIYYYHACFTGRESVEYKANLGAVKLLVPYYCQHRNRESINAYEFETLFDVPAYLNDVVIKELRNYF
;
A
#
# COMPACT_ATOMS: atom_id res chain seq x y z
N MET A 1 -19.08 -2.00 -10.63
CA MET A 1 -18.40 -2.21 -9.34
C MET A 1 -16.99 -1.63 -9.42
N GLU A 2 -16.62 -0.89 -8.39
CA GLU A 2 -15.30 -0.27 -8.32
C GLU A 2 -14.23 -1.34 -8.09
N ASP A 3 -13.17 -1.35 -8.90
CA ASP A 3 -12.07 -2.27 -8.66
C ASP A 3 -11.04 -1.63 -7.69
N ALA A 4 -10.04 -2.42 -7.28
CA ALA A 4 -9.08 -1.97 -6.28
C ALA A 4 -8.26 -0.77 -6.77
N LEU A 5 -7.91 -0.73 -8.05
CA LEU A 5 -7.16 0.39 -8.60
C LEU A 5 -7.99 1.68 -8.55
N ASP A 6 -9.26 1.60 -8.93
CA ASP A 6 -10.16 2.75 -8.88
C ASP A 6 -10.35 3.22 -7.44
N TYR A 7 -10.52 2.28 -6.51
CA TYR A 7 -10.65 2.60 -5.09
C TYR A 7 -9.43 3.38 -4.58
N LEU A 8 -8.22 2.91 -4.89
CA LEU A 8 -7.00 3.57 -4.44
C LEU A 8 -6.78 4.91 -5.13
N THR A 9 -7.12 5.01 -6.42
CA THR A 9 -6.99 6.26 -7.16
C THR A 9 -7.94 7.31 -6.59
N ASP A 10 -9.17 6.93 -6.28
CA ASP A 10 -10.13 7.84 -5.65
C ASP A 10 -9.67 8.26 -4.25
N TYR A 11 -9.15 7.32 -3.47
CA TYR A 11 -8.62 7.60 -2.15
C TYR A 11 -7.48 8.63 -2.24
N ALA A 12 -6.55 8.41 -3.16
CA ALA A 12 -5.43 9.31 -3.36
C ALA A 12 -5.91 10.71 -3.74
N SER A 13 -6.88 10.79 -4.66
CA SER A 13 -7.44 12.05 -5.10
C SER A 13 -8.06 12.83 -3.93
N LYS A 14 -8.81 12.15 -3.07
CA LYS A 14 -9.44 12.77 -1.90
C LYS A 14 -8.41 13.29 -0.89
N HIS A 15 -7.23 12.71 -0.91
CA HIS A 15 -6.14 13.12 -0.01
C HIS A 15 -5.10 13.98 -0.72
N HIS A 16 -5.44 14.50 -1.91
CA HIS A 16 -4.57 15.37 -2.70
C HIS A 16 -3.24 14.72 -3.05
N ILE A 17 -3.26 13.45 -3.39
CA ILE A 17 -2.09 12.68 -3.81
C ILE A 17 -2.17 12.42 -5.30
N ARG A 18 -1.13 12.78 -6.04
CA ARG A 18 -1.05 12.57 -7.48
C ARG A 18 -0.39 11.23 -7.76
N ILE A 19 -1.00 10.44 -8.64
CA ILE A 19 -0.44 9.17 -9.07
C ILE A 19 0.00 9.31 -10.52
N MET A 20 1.27 8.98 -10.77
CA MET A 20 1.84 9.01 -12.11
C MET A 20 2.33 7.61 -12.48
N TRP A 21 2.04 7.21 -13.72
CA TRP A 21 2.50 5.92 -14.24
C TRP A 21 3.57 6.18 -15.28
N ALA A 22 4.72 5.52 -15.13
CA ALA A 22 5.84 5.63 -16.06
C ALA A 22 6.30 4.22 -16.45
N SER A 23 6.73 4.07 -17.70
CA SER A 23 7.29 2.79 -18.15
C SER A 23 8.80 2.83 -17.90
N LEU A 24 9.22 2.12 -16.87
CA LEU A 24 10.63 2.10 -16.43
C LEU A 24 11.21 0.69 -16.63
N SER A 25 12.42 0.46 -16.16
CA SER A 25 12.99 -0.88 -16.17
C SER A 25 12.10 -1.85 -15.38
N PRO A 26 11.97 -3.11 -15.80
CA PRO A 26 11.12 -4.09 -15.11
C PRO A 26 11.43 -4.29 -13.63
N ILE A 27 12.60 -3.88 -13.18
CA ILE A 27 13.03 -4.04 -11.79
C ILE A 27 13.11 -2.70 -11.04
N THR A 28 12.66 -1.61 -11.63
CA THR A 28 12.66 -0.31 -10.96
C THR A 28 11.39 -0.23 -10.08
N PRO A 29 11.56 -0.16 -8.75
CA PRO A 29 10.40 -0.11 -7.85
C PRO A 29 9.66 1.21 -7.94
N PRO A 30 8.39 1.25 -7.50
CA PRO A 30 7.66 2.51 -7.40
C PRO A 30 8.27 3.41 -6.33
N GLY A 31 7.88 4.66 -6.33
CA GLY A 31 8.35 5.62 -5.34
C GLY A 31 7.30 6.63 -4.98
N SER A 32 7.56 7.38 -3.90
CA SER A 32 6.65 8.40 -3.41
C SER A 32 7.42 9.61 -2.92
N ASN A 33 6.75 10.75 -2.91
CA ASN A 33 7.31 12.01 -2.40
C ASN A 33 6.26 12.74 -1.57
N PHE A 34 6.52 12.88 -0.27
CA PHE A 34 5.60 13.55 0.63
C PHE A 34 5.44 15.03 0.30
N GLU A 35 6.54 15.73 0.02
CA GLU A 35 6.50 17.17 -0.23
C GLU A 35 5.61 17.51 -1.42
N TYR A 36 5.72 16.75 -2.50
CA TYR A 36 4.93 16.97 -3.70
C TYR A 36 3.65 16.15 -3.72
N ARG A 37 3.39 15.41 -2.66
CA ARG A 37 2.23 14.54 -2.52
C ARG A 37 1.99 13.73 -3.79
N SER A 38 3.01 12.99 -4.17
CA SER A 38 2.99 12.24 -5.43
C SER A 38 3.51 10.83 -5.27
N VAL A 39 3.02 9.96 -6.12
CA VAL A 39 3.44 8.56 -6.23
C VAL A 39 3.77 8.30 -7.70
N VAL A 40 4.89 7.63 -7.95
CA VAL A 40 5.24 7.18 -9.29
C VAL A 40 5.21 5.66 -9.31
N MET A 41 4.34 5.10 -10.14
CA MET A 41 4.21 3.67 -10.34
C MET A 41 4.91 3.27 -11.64
N ASN A 42 5.51 2.09 -11.65
CA ASN A 42 6.18 1.56 -12.84
C ASN A 42 5.22 0.65 -13.60
N SER A 43 4.69 1.12 -14.73
CA SER A 43 3.76 0.33 -15.53
C SER A 43 4.42 -0.90 -16.18
N ASN A 44 5.75 -0.94 -16.17
CA ASN A 44 6.53 -2.05 -16.74
C ASN A 44 7.11 -2.98 -15.65
N TRP A 45 6.62 -2.88 -14.42
CA TRP A 45 7.08 -3.74 -13.33
C TRP A 45 6.91 -5.21 -13.69
N HIS A 46 7.89 -6.04 -13.33
CA HIS A 46 7.95 -7.45 -13.75
C HIS A 46 6.83 -8.33 -13.19
N ASN A 47 6.14 -7.90 -12.14
CA ASN A 47 5.05 -8.67 -11.53
C ASN A 47 3.82 -7.79 -11.32
N PRO A 48 2.90 -7.74 -12.32
CA PRO A 48 1.71 -6.89 -12.22
C PRO A 48 0.80 -7.21 -11.04
N LYS A 49 0.87 -8.41 -10.47
CA LYS A 49 0.07 -8.78 -9.30
C LYS A 49 0.39 -7.91 -8.09
N GLU A 50 1.57 -7.31 -8.07
CA GLU A 50 2.01 -6.48 -6.96
C GLU A 50 1.53 -5.02 -7.05
N PHE A 51 0.93 -4.60 -8.17
CA PHE A 51 0.57 -3.19 -8.37
C PHE A 51 -0.32 -2.63 -7.27
N ILE A 52 -1.35 -3.36 -6.86
CA ILE A 52 -2.32 -2.84 -5.90
C ILE A 52 -1.66 -2.64 -4.53
N PHE A 53 -0.93 -3.63 -4.05
CA PHE A 53 -0.25 -3.49 -2.76
C PHE A 53 0.84 -2.43 -2.83
N GLN A 54 1.60 -2.37 -3.93
CA GLN A 54 2.62 -1.33 -4.12
C GLN A 54 2.00 0.06 -4.07
N LEU A 55 0.89 0.26 -4.77
CA LEU A 55 0.24 1.57 -4.79
C LEU A 55 -0.26 1.96 -3.40
N ALA A 56 -0.90 1.02 -2.70
CA ALA A 56 -1.35 1.26 -1.33
C ALA A 56 -0.18 1.60 -0.40
N HIS A 57 0.94 0.90 -0.56
CA HIS A 57 2.16 1.15 0.19
C HIS A 57 2.70 2.57 -0.04
N GLU A 58 2.78 2.99 -1.31
CA GLU A 58 3.30 4.32 -1.63
C GLU A 58 2.35 5.42 -1.18
N ILE A 59 1.04 5.22 -1.30
CA ILE A 59 0.05 6.16 -0.77
C ILE A 59 0.25 6.29 0.74
N SER A 60 0.48 5.18 1.43
CA SER A 60 0.70 5.19 2.87
C SER A 60 1.93 6.02 3.26
N HIS A 61 3.02 5.94 2.51
CA HIS A 61 4.20 6.78 2.74
C HIS A 61 3.83 8.27 2.70
N VAL A 62 3.05 8.68 1.71
CA VAL A 62 2.65 10.08 1.57
C VAL A 62 1.74 10.51 2.73
N ILE A 63 0.78 9.66 3.09
CA ILE A 63 -0.16 9.94 4.19
C ILE A 63 0.58 10.12 5.52
N HIS A 64 1.58 9.29 5.77
CA HIS A 64 2.34 9.33 7.03
C HIS A 64 3.39 10.44 7.07
N GLY A 65 3.65 11.09 5.94
CA GLY A 65 4.61 12.18 5.90
C GLY A 65 6.03 11.72 6.19
N ASP A 66 6.52 10.72 5.47
CA ASP A 66 7.78 10.04 5.79
C ASP A 66 9.05 10.82 5.46
N LYS A 67 8.92 12.10 5.11
CA LYS A 67 10.08 12.94 4.82
C LYS A 67 11.08 12.97 5.98
N GLY A 68 10.59 13.15 7.20
CA GLY A 68 11.44 13.16 8.38
C GLY A 68 12.10 11.81 8.61
N ASP A 69 11.40 10.74 8.29
CA ASP A 69 11.89 9.39 8.44
C ASP A 69 13.00 9.08 7.43
N ILE A 70 13.05 9.77 6.30
CA ILE A 70 14.12 9.58 5.32
C ILE A 70 15.48 9.98 5.88
N TYR A 71 15.54 11.05 6.66
CA TYR A 71 16.78 11.42 7.36
C TYR A 71 17.22 10.33 8.31
N TYR A 72 16.28 9.83 9.06
CA TYR A 72 16.53 8.76 10.01
C TYR A 72 16.98 7.49 9.27
N TYR A 73 16.36 7.24 8.16
CA TYR A 73 16.61 6.14 7.27
C TYR A 73 18.07 6.15 6.79
N HIS A 74 18.59 7.30 6.38
CA HIS A 74 19.98 7.41 5.94
C HIS A 74 20.99 7.32 7.07
N ALA A 75 20.56 7.64 8.29
CA ALA A 75 21.43 7.61 9.46
C ALA A 75 21.40 6.27 10.18
N CYS A 76 20.34 5.48 10.01
CA CYS A 76 20.09 4.29 10.81
C CYS A 76 19.30 3.25 10.03
N PHE A 77 19.83 2.04 9.94
CA PHE A 77 19.18 0.92 9.26
C PHE A 77 17.80 0.61 9.87
N THR A 78 17.71 0.67 11.20
CA THR A 78 16.45 0.42 11.92
C THR A 78 15.36 1.42 11.51
N GLY A 79 15.74 2.67 11.28
CA GLY A 79 14.79 3.68 10.82
C GLY A 79 14.18 3.34 9.49
N ARG A 80 15.00 2.83 8.56
CA ARG A 80 14.52 2.38 7.25
C ARG A 80 13.50 1.26 7.38
N GLU A 81 13.82 0.25 8.16
CA GLU A 81 12.92 -0.87 8.37
C GLU A 81 11.60 -0.43 9.00
N SER A 82 11.66 0.50 9.97
CA SER A 82 10.48 1.03 10.62
C SER A 82 9.57 1.78 9.63
N VAL A 83 10.15 2.59 8.77
CA VAL A 83 9.40 3.35 7.75
C VAL A 83 8.70 2.41 6.78
N GLU A 84 9.42 1.43 6.27
CA GLU A 84 8.86 0.46 5.33
C GLU A 84 7.80 -0.40 5.99
N TYR A 85 8.00 -0.82 7.23
CA TYR A 85 7.01 -1.60 7.98
C TYR A 85 5.73 -0.80 8.19
N LYS A 86 5.85 0.47 8.58
CA LYS A 86 4.69 1.35 8.75
C LYS A 86 3.91 1.51 7.46
N ALA A 87 4.60 1.64 6.33
CA ALA A 87 3.95 1.74 5.03
C ALA A 87 3.22 0.45 4.67
N ASN A 88 3.79 -0.70 5.01
CA ASN A 88 3.13 -1.99 4.81
C ASN A 88 1.89 -2.14 5.68
N LEU A 89 1.97 -1.72 6.96
CA LEU A 89 0.80 -1.69 7.83
C LEU A 89 -0.28 -0.80 7.26
N GLY A 90 0.11 0.40 6.80
CA GLY A 90 -0.82 1.36 6.21
C GLY A 90 -1.48 0.81 4.96
N ALA A 91 -0.73 0.06 4.14
CA ALA A 91 -1.28 -0.56 2.93
C ALA A 91 -2.37 -1.58 3.29
N VAL A 92 -2.13 -2.42 4.30
CA VAL A 92 -3.14 -3.37 4.77
C VAL A 92 -4.38 -2.63 5.26
N LYS A 93 -4.19 -1.61 6.11
CA LYS A 93 -5.30 -0.83 6.66
C LYS A 93 -6.10 -0.13 5.56
N LEU A 94 -5.45 0.30 4.51
CA LEU A 94 -6.10 0.97 3.39
C LEU A 94 -6.95 0.00 2.57
N LEU A 95 -6.46 -1.24 2.39
CA LEU A 95 -7.13 -2.23 1.55
C LEU A 95 -8.24 -3.01 2.26
N VAL A 96 -8.18 -3.12 3.59
CA VAL A 96 -9.18 -3.89 4.35
C VAL A 96 -10.61 -3.38 4.13
N PRO A 97 -10.90 -2.07 4.21
CA PRO A 97 -12.26 -1.59 3.95
C PRO A 97 -12.76 -1.93 2.55
N TYR A 98 -11.89 -1.85 1.55
CA TYR A 98 -12.25 -2.22 0.18
C TYR A 98 -12.62 -3.70 0.10
N TYR A 99 -11.79 -4.56 0.69
CA TYR A 99 -12.03 -6.01 0.67
C TYR A 99 -13.32 -6.37 1.40
N CYS A 100 -13.58 -5.71 2.53
CA CYS A 100 -14.70 -6.05 3.41
C CYS A 100 -16.04 -5.44 2.99
N GLN A 101 -16.02 -4.43 2.13
CA GLN A 101 -17.24 -3.77 1.72
C GLN A 101 -18.24 -4.71 1.09
N HIS A 102 -19.11 -5.15 1.03
CA HIS A 102 -20.01 -6.16 0.45
C HIS A 102 -19.77 -7.57 0.96
N ARG A 103 -19.05 -7.69 2.10
CA ARG A 103 -18.83 -8.98 2.73
C ARG A 103 -19.31 -8.94 4.16
N ASN A 104 -19.65 -10.09 4.71
CA ASN A 104 -19.98 -10.21 6.13
C ASN A 104 -18.82 -10.92 6.85
N ARG A 105 -18.92 -10.96 8.19
CA ARG A 105 -17.86 -11.54 9.02
C ARG A 105 -17.52 -12.98 8.62
N GLU A 106 -18.51 -13.76 8.25
CA GLU A 106 -18.33 -15.18 7.92
C GLU A 106 -17.65 -15.38 6.57
N SER A 107 -17.68 -14.39 5.69
CA SER A 107 -17.13 -14.52 4.35
C SER A 107 -15.74 -13.91 4.19
N ILE A 108 -15.14 -13.35 5.24
CA ILE A 108 -13.78 -12.82 5.17
C ILE A 108 -12.77 -13.93 5.42
N ASN A 109 -11.62 -13.83 4.73
CA ASN A 109 -10.56 -14.83 4.82
C ASN A 109 -9.21 -14.15 4.59
N ALA A 110 -8.31 -14.25 5.57
CA ALA A 110 -7.00 -13.62 5.47
C ALA A 110 -6.17 -14.14 4.30
N TYR A 111 -6.24 -15.44 4.05
CA TYR A 111 -5.51 -16.03 2.93
C TYR A 111 -6.01 -15.48 1.59
N GLU A 112 -7.33 -15.35 1.44
CA GLU A 112 -7.91 -14.78 0.23
C GLU A 112 -7.45 -13.32 0.05
N PHE A 113 -7.48 -12.53 1.12
CA PHE A 113 -7.01 -11.15 1.10
C PHE A 113 -5.56 -11.08 0.62
N GLU A 114 -4.70 -11.90 1.22
CA GLU A 114 -3.27 -11.91 0.89
C GLU A 114 -3.02 -12.34 -0.55
N THR A 115 -3.80 -13.29 -1.03
CA THR A 115 -3.67 -13.78 -2.42
C THR A 115 -4.15 -12.73 -3.42
N LEU A 116 -5.27 -12.07 -3.12
CA LEU A 116 -5.82 -11.04 -4.01
C LEU A 116 -4.87 -9.88 -4.23
N PHE A 117 -4.19 -9.46 -3.17
CA PHE A 117 -3.34 -8.26 -3.21
C PHE A 117 -1.85 -8.57 -3.20
N ASP A 118 -1.49 -9.84 -3.26
CA ASP A 118 -0.10 -10.27 -3.21
C ASP A 118 0.64 -9.68 -2.00
N VAL A 119 0.02 -9.81 -0.84
CA VAL A 119 0.55 -9.26 0.42
C VAL A 119 1.71 -10.12 0.91
N PRO A 120 2.83 -9.52 1.34
CA PRO A 120 3.93 -10.30 1.90
C PRO A 120 3.48 -11.19 3.07
N ALA A 121 3.93 -12.44 3.07
CA ALA A 121 3.48 -13.44 4.02
C ALA A 121 3.74 -13.06 5.49
N TYR A 122 4.80 -12.30 5.74
CA TYR A 122 5.13 -11.92 7.11
C TYR A 122 4.11 -10.95 7.74
N LEU A 123 3.19 -10.40 6.93
CA LEU A 123 2.14 -9.52 7.40
C LEU A 123 0.85 -10.25 7.76
N ASN A 124 0.85 -11.58 7.75
CA ASN A 124 -0.35 -12.38 8.02
C ASN A 124 -1.03 -11.99 9.33
N ASP A 125 -0.28 -11.81 10.40
CA ASP A 125 -0.85 -11.43 11.70
C ASP A 125 -1.52 -10.06 11.63
N VAL A 126 -0.94 -9.14 10.90
CA VAL A 126 -1.51 -7.80 10.70
C VAL A 126 -2.82 -7.90 9.94
N VAL A 127 -2.83 -8.71 8.87
CA VAL A 127 -4.04 -8.91 8.06
C VAL A 127 -5.18 -9.46 8.92
N ILE A 128 -4.90 -10.50 9.70
CA ILE A 128 -5.91 -11.12 10.57
C ILE A 128 -6.46 -10.08 11.55
N LYS A 129 -5.59 -9.32 12.20
CA LYS A 129 -6.00 -8.32 13.17
C LYS A 129 -6.88 -7.24 12.53
N GLU A 130 -6.46 -6.72 11.39
CA GLU A 130 -7.20 -5.63 10.75
C GLU A 130 -8.54 -6.11 10.19
N LEU A 131 -8.63 -7.33 9.68
CA LEU A 131 -9.90 -7.89 9.24
C LEU A 131 -10.86 -8.06 10.41
N ARG A 132 -10.37 -8.53 11.55
CA ARG A 132 -11.19 -8.66 12.76
C ARG A 132 -11.68 -7.30 13.26
N ASN A 133 -10.81 -6.31 13.23
CA ASN A 133 -11.13 -4.98 13.73
C ASN A 133 -12.13 -4.24 12.86
N TYR A 134 -12.27 -4.60 11.61
CA TYR A 134 -13.24 -3.98 10.71
C TYR A 134 -14.68 -4.26 11.15
N PHE A 135 -14.90 -5.44 11.63
CA PHE A 135 -16.23 -5.84 12.14
C PHE A 135 -16.28 -5.74 13.65
#